data_39f9a0b0bcd69f5d2feb57678670d085
#
_entry.id   39f9a0b0bcd69f5d2feb57678670d085
#
_cell.length_a   1.000
_cell.length_b   1.000
_cell.length_c   1.000
_cell.angle_alpha   90.00
_cell.angle_beta   90.00
_cell.angle_gamma   90.00
#
_symmetry.space_group_name_H-M   'P 1'
#
loop_
_entity.id
_entity.type
_entity.pdbx_description
1 polymer ?
#
loop_
_entity_poly.entity_id
_entity_poly.type
_entity_poly.pdbx_seq_one_letter_code
_entity_poly.pdbx_strand_id
1 'polypeptide(L)'
;LAWGDTHFANGLAEALRRLGQEVVIDAFAARNRATSAIDDVSLVLRGPRRIDPPAHGRSLLWIISHPDEITSDELSKYDRIFAASIPWAARAGARLGHSITPLLQCTDAVLFRPQGIPRGKDIVFVGTARGIARPSVVAPIEAGVDVTVYGPDWRRFIPGRFIRASGISHSDLPARYESAAVVLNDHWPAMQKEGFISNRAYDVVAAGGRVISDTVEGLQEHFGGAVRTYDSTSELIGMLRGDLDDLFPSYEKLDAVSRRVRMEDSFDARAQVLLDAAIGTLAR
;
A
#
# COMPACT_ATOMS: atom_id res chain seq x y z
N LEU A 1 -18.40 -1.94 3.80
CA LEU A 1 -17.06 -2.40 3.43
C LEU A 1 -16.09 -1.24 3.68
N ALA A 2 -15.19 -1.40 4.66
CA ALA A 2 -14.13 -0.43 4.88
C ALA A 2 -13.18 -0.47 3.66
N TRP A 3 -12.91 0.68 3.07
CA TRP A 3 -11.91 0.83 2.00
C TRP A 3 -10.50 0.60 2.60
N GLY A 4 -9.53 0.19 1.78
CA GLY A 4 -8.14 0.03 2.21
C GLY A 4 -7.60 1.25 2.96
N ASP A 5 -7.96 2.45 2.50
CA ASP A 5 -7.56 3.72 3.13
C ASP A 5 -8.08 3.87 4.57
N THR A 6 -9.23 3.25 4.91
CA THR A 6 -9.75 3.26 6.29
C THR A 6 -8.87 2.44 7.22
N HIS A 7 -8.40 1.26 6.78
CA HIS A 7 -7.48 0.44 7.57
C HIS A 7 -6.12 1.12 7.70
N PHE A 8 -5.65 1.75 6.62
CA PHE A 8 -4.41 2.53 6.62
C PHE A 8 -4.49 3.71 7.62
N ALA A 9 -5.57 4.49 7.58
CA ALA A 9 -5.78 5.59 8.53
C ALA A 9 -5.87 5.12 9.97
N ASN A 10 -6.56 4.00 10.23
CA ASN A 10 -6.65 3.41 11.57
C ASN A 10 -5.27 2.94 12.08
N GLY A 11 -4.48 2.24 11.27
CA GLY A 11 -3.14 1.79 11.64
C GLY A 11 -2.22 2.96 12.00
N LEU A 12 -2.24 4.02 11.19
CA LEU A 12 -1.49 5.23 11.47
C LEU A 12 -1.98 5.96 12.73
N ALA A 13 -3.29 6.05 12.93
CA ALA A 13 -3.85 6.68 14.12
C ALA A 13 -3.46 5.94 15.42
N GLU A 14 -3.49 4.60 15.40
CA GLU A 14 -3.04 3.81 16.54
C GLU A 14 -1.54 4.00 16.82
N ALA A 15 -0.71 4.10 15.78
CA ALA A 15 0.71 4.40 15.94
C ALA A 15 0.94 5.80 16.54
N LEU A 16 0.22 6.82 16.08
CA LEU A 16 0.29 8.17 16.67
C LEU A 16 -0.20 8.20 18.13
N ARG A 17 -1.26 7.44 18.45
CA ARG A 17 -1.73 7.30 19.84
C ARG A 17 -0.69 6.66 20.76
N ARG A 18 0.07 5.67 20.26
CA ARG A 18 1.21 5.09 21.02
C ARG A 18 2.30 6.12 21.30
N LEU A 19 2.43 7.16 20.46
CA LEU A 19 3.32 8.30 20.67
C LEU A 19 2.70 9.41 21.54
N GLY A 20 1.54 9.13 22.19
CA GLY A 20 0.88 10.06 23.10
C GLY A 20 -0.01 11.11 22.45
N GLN A 21 -0.34 10.95 21.15
CA GLN A 21 -1.20 11.90 20.45
C GLN A 21 -2.68 11.55 20.61
N GLU A 22 -3.54 12.56 20.74
CA GLU A 22 -4.98 12.40 20.55
C GLU A 22 -5.30 12.47 19.06
N VAL A 23 -5.97 11.44 18.51
CA VAL A 23 -6.21 11.34 17.07
C VAL A 23 -7.69 11.14 16.78
N VAL A 24 -8.24 12.00 15.94
CA VAL A 24 -9.56 11.86 15.34
C VAL A 24 -9.39 11.53 13.85
N ILE A 25 -10.15 10.56 13.35
CA ILE A 25 -10.15 10.20 11.93
C ILE A 25 -11.44 10.72 11.30
N ASP A 26 -11.30 11.66 10.39
CA ASP A 26 -12.39 12.17 9.59
C ASP A 26 -12.43 11.48 8.22
N ALA A 27 -13.48 10.72 7.94
CA ALA A 27 -13.74 10.26 6.58
C ALA A 27 -14.07 11.45 5.67
N PHE A 28 -13.93 11.30 4.35
CA PHE A 28 -14.20 12.38 3.39
C PHE A 28 -15.55 13.08 3.59
N ALA A 29 -16.59 12.35 3.96
CA ALA A 29 -17.92 12.90 4.24
C ALA A 29 -17.96 13.76 5.53
N ALA A 30 -17.05 13.51 6.48
CA ALA A 30 -16.96 14.20 7.77
C ALA A 30 -15.79 15.22 7.84
N ARG A 31 -15.13 15.51 6.73
CA ARG A 31 -13.93 16.35 6.66
C ARG A 31 -14.11 17.78 7.17
N ASN A 32 -15.36 18.25 7.24
CA ASN A 32 -15.71 19.58 7.76
C ASN A 32 -16.28 19.46 9.18
N ARG A 33 -15.69 18.65 10.03
CA ARG A 33 -16.08 18.52 11.44
C ARG A 33 -16.02 19.86 12.16
N ALA A 34 -17.08 20.21 12.89
CA ALA A 34 -17.18 21.51 13.57
C ALA A 34 -16.06 21.74 14.61
N THR A 35 -15.57 20.65 15.22
CA THR A 35 -14.50 20.71 16.23
C THR A 35 -13.09 20.68 15.64
N SER A 36 -12.92 20.67 14.31
CA SER A 36 -11.58 20.71 13.70
C SER A 36 -10.79 21.97 14.05
N ALA A 37 -11.49 23.02 14.50
CA ALA A 37 -10.88 24.28 14.93
C ALA A 37 -9.95 24.17 16.15
N ILE A 38 -10.02 23.07 16.91
CA ILE A 38 -9.15 22.82 18.06
C ILE A 38 -8.02 21.85 17.77
N ASP A 39 -7.91 21.34 16.53
CA ASP A 39 -6.85 20.44 16.15
C ASP A 39 -5.54 21.21 15.96
N ASP A 40 -4.45 20.79 16.63
CA ASP A 40 -3.13 21.38 16.45
C ASP A 40 -2.53 21.05 15.07
N VAL A 41 -2.83 19.86 14.57
CA VAL A 41 -2.30 19.34 13.30
C VAL A 41 -3.39 18.63 12.50
N SER A 42 -3.46 18.94 11.22
CA SER A 42 -4.27 18.22 10.25
C SER A 42 -3.40 17.44 9.29
N LEU A 43 -3.54 16.12 9.27
CA LEU A 43 -2.86 15.23 8.31
C LEU A 43 -3.87 14.71 7.28
N VAL A 44 -3.66 15.04 6.03
CA VAL A 44 -4.45 14.51 4.91
C VAL A 44 -3.74 13.33 4.26
N LEU A 45 -4.36 12.16 4.30
CA LEU A 45 -3.98 11.01 3.49
C LEU A 45 -4.60 11.18 2.10
N ARG A 46 -3.81 11.64 1.12
CA ARG A 46 -4.26 11.95 -0.23
C ARG A 46 -4.36 10.67 -1.07
N GLY A 47 -5.56 10.11 -1.10
CA GLY A 47 -5.99 9.04 -1.99
C GLY A 47 -6.60 9.62 -3.29
N PRO A 48 -7.80 9.14 -3.74
CA PRO A 48 -8.42 9.57 -5.00
C PRO A 48 -9.09 10.95 -4.93
N ARG A 49 -9.17 11.59 -3.77
CA ARG A 49 -9.90 12.84 -3.61
C ARG A 49 -9.04 13.92 -3.00
N ARG A 50 -9.07 15.11 -3.60
CA ARG A 50 -8.51 16.31 -3.01
C ARG A 50 -9.30 16.72 -1.77
N ILE A 51 -8.58 17.09 -0.72
CA ILE A 51 -9.11 17.66 0.52
C ILE A 51 -8.25 18.90 0.80
N ASP A 52 -8.87 20.06 0.96
CA ASP A 52 -8.17 21.25 1.39
C ASP A 52 -8.06 21.21 2.93
N PRO A 53 -6.90 21.58 3.51
CA PRO A 53 -6.72 21.59 4.96
C PRO A 53 -7.56 22.69 5.63
N PRO A 54 -7.87 22.57 6.93
CA PRO A 54 -8.47 23.68 7.67
C PRO A 54 -7.54 24.91 7.71
N ALA A 55 -8.13 26.08 7.94
CA ALA A 55 -7.41 27.36 7.91
C ALA A 55 -6.50 27.60 9.13
N HIS A 56 -6.49 26.71 10.11
CA HIS A 56 -5.73 26.84 11.37
C HIS A 56 -5.05 25.52 11.69
N GLY A 57 -4.09 25.58 12.59
CA GLY A 57 -3.22 24.46 12.90
C GLY A 57 -2.16 24.22 11.82
N ARG A 58 -1.30 23.25 12.02
CA ARG A 58 -0.32 22.83 11.02
C ARG A 58 -0.93 21.79 10.09
N SER A 59 -0.67 21.94 8.80
CA SER A 59 -1.24 21.07 7.76
C SER A 59 -0.18 20.19 7.09
N LEU A 60 -0.39 18.89 7.11
CA LEU A 60 0.47 17.90 6.45
C LEU A 60 -0.32 17.18 5.36
N LEU A 61 0.31 16.97 4.22
CA LEU A 61 -0.21 16.16 3.12
C LEU A 61 0.66 14.93 2.94
N TRP A 62 0.07 13.74 2.95
CA TRP A 62 0.76 12.52 2.55
C TRP A 62 0.07 11.91 1.34
N ILE A 63 0.70 12.06 0.16
CA ILE A 63 0.22 11.56 -1.12
C ILE A 63 0.54 10.06 -1.19
N ILE A 64 -0.49 9.23 -1.09
CA ILE A 64 -0.37 7.77 -1.07
C ILE A 64 -0.81 7.11 -2.38
N SER A 65 -1.52 7.83 -3.25
CA SER A 65 -1.96 7.34 -4.57
C SER A 65 -2.37 8.50 -5.49
N HIS A 66 -2.75 8.19 -6.76
CA HIS A 66 -3.23 9.14 -7.77
C HIS A 66 -2.30 10.34 -7.99
N PRO A 67 -1.00 10.10 -8.25
CA PRO A 67 -0.01 11.18 -8.42
C PRO A 67 -0.27 12.07 -9.63
N ASP A 68 -1.03 11.60 -10.61
CA ASP A 68 -1.42 12.30 -11.83
C ASP A 68 -2.46 13.41 -11.61
N GLU A 69 -3.18 13.36 -10.50
CA GLU A 69 -4.19 14.35 -10.12
C GLU A 69 -3.63 15.51 -9.26
N ILE A 70 -2.37 15.44 -8.84
CA ILE A 70 -1.77 16.42 -7.92
C ILE A 70 -1.38 17.70 -8.66
N THR A 71 -1.82 18.83 -8.13
CA THR A 71 -1.57 20.16 -8.68
C THR A 71 -0.75 21.04 -7.74
N SER A 72 -0.05 22.06 -8.29
CA SER A 72 0.69 23.03 -7.48
C SER A 72 -0.23 23.82 -6.56
N ASP A 73 -1.45 24.16 -7.00
CA ASP A 73 -2.47 24.82 -6.15
C ASP A 73 -2.87 23.96 -4.94
N GLU A 74 -2.99 22.63 -5.11
CA GLU A 74 -3.26 21.75 -3.99
C GLU A 74 -2.09 21.74 -2.99
N LEU A 75 -0.86 21.62 -3.49
CA LEU A 75 0.35 21.55 -2.66
C LEU A 75 0.60 22.84 -1.88
N SER A 76 0.30 24.01 -2.48
CA SER A 76 0.51 25.32 -1.84
C SER A 76 -0.27 25.56 -0.56
N LYS A 77 -1.27 24.71 -0.26
CA LYS A 77 -2.13 24.81 0.92
C LYS A 77 -1.58 24.09 2.16
N TYR A 78 -0.46 23.37 2.01
CA TYR A 78 0.08 22.55 3.07
C TYR A 78 1.45 23.03 3.53
N ASP A 79 1.69 22.96 4.84
CA ASP A 79 2.98 23.33 5.45
C ASP A 79 4.07 22.29 5.18
N ARG A 80 3.68 21.01 5.07
CA ARG A 80 4.58 19.88 4.77
C ARG A 80 3.91 18.90 3.83
N ILE A 81 4.67 18.43 2.87
CA ILE A 81 4.21 17.53 1.81
C ILE A 81 5.07 16.29 1.79
N PHE A 82 4.43 15.13 1.86
CA PHE A 82 5.04 13.82 1.74
C PHE A 82 4.45 13.06 0.55
N ALA A 83 5.24 12.19 -0.06
CA ALA A 83 4.77 11.32 -1.13
C ALA A 83 5.31 9.90 -1.01
N ALA A 84 4.47 8.91 -1.28
CA ALA A 84 4.79 7.50 -1.20
C ALA A 84 5.57 6.99 -2.43
N SER A 85 6.42 7.85 -3.00
CA SER A 85 7.32 7.53 -4.11
C SER A 85 8.56 8.43 -4.07
N ILE A 86 9.74 7.83 -4.02
CA ILE A 86 11.02 8.55 -4.06
C ILE A 86 11.20 9.27 -5.41
N PRO A 87 11.09 8.56 -6.57
CA PRO A 87 11.32 9.20 -7.86
C PRO A 87 10.27 10.28 -8.18
N TRP A 88 9.01 10.06 -7.81
CA TRP A 88 7.98 11.06 -8.03
C TRP A 88 8.19 12.31 -7.16
N ALA A 89 8.52 12.14 -5.89
CA ALA A 89 8.76 13.28 -4.99
C ALA A 89 9.82 14.22 -5.57
N ALA A 90 10.92 13.69 -6.08
CA ALA A 90 11.99 14.47 -6.70
C ALA A 90 11.51 15.18 -7.98
N ARG A 91 10.90 14.43 -8.92
CA ARG A 91 10.43 14.99 -10.20
C ARG A 91 9.31 16.01 -10.01
N ALA A 92 8.30 15.66 -9.20
CA ALA A 92 7.15 16.53 -8.96
C ALA A 92 7.53 17.78 -8.15
N GLY A 93 8.41 17.65 -7.16
CA GLY A 93 8.92 18.78 -6.39
C GLY A 93 9.56 19.83 -7.30
N ALA A 94 10.46 19.42 -8.20
CA ALA A 94 11.07 20.30 -9.18
C ALA A 94 10.04 20.93 -10.16
N ARG A 95 9.13 20.10 -10.68
CA ARG A 95 8.12 20.54 -11.66
C ARG A 95 7.08 21.48 -11.07
N LEU A 96 6.61 21.21 -9.86
CA LEU A 96 5.51 21.95 -9.24
C LEU A 96 6.00 23.09 -8.31
N GLY A 97 7.32 23.21 -8.10
CA GLY A 97 7.92 24.26 -7.29
C GLY A 97 7.69 24.09 -5.79
N HIS A 98 7.56 22.85 -5.30
CA HIS A 98 7.33 22.55 -3.89
C HIS A 98 8.36 21.55 -3.34
N SER A 99 8.72 21.68 -2.07
CA SER A 99 9.51 20.67 -1.37
C SER A 99 8.61 19.49 -1.02
N ILE A 100 8.88 18.32 -1.58
CA ILE A 100 8.15 17.08 -1.33
C ILE A 100 9.11 16.06 -0.72
N THR A 101 8.83 15.63 0.50
CA THR A 101 9.65 14.63 1.20
C THR A 101 9.16 13.22 0.85
N PRO A 102 10.03 12.31 0.39
CA PRO A 102 9.64 10.92 0.23
C PRO A 102 9.25 10.29 1.57
N LEU A 103 8.07 9.67 1.62
CA LEU A 103 7.59 8.88 2.74
C LEU A 103 6.79 7.70 2.17
N LEU A 104 7.47 6.57 2.01
CA LEU A 104 6.87 5.38 1.40
C LEU A 104 5.70 4.85 2.23
N GLN A 105 4.79 4.11 1.60
CA GLN A 105 3.74 3.38 2.30
C GLN A 105 4.34 2.40 3.32
N CYS A 106 3.50 1.77 4.10
CA CYS A 106 3.93 0.94 5.22
C CYS A 106 2.87 -0.10 5.58
N THR A 107 3.16 -0.88 6.62
CA THR A 107 2.29 -1.94 7.11
C THR A 107 1.97 -1.78 8.60
N ASP A 108 0.91 -2.43 9.06
CA ASP A 108 0.66 -2.67 10.48
C ASP A 108 1.52 -3.86 10.94
N ALA A 109 2.70 -3.56 11.52
CA ALA A 109 3.65 -4.58 11.96
C ALA A 109 3.14 -5.43 13.16
N VAL A 110 2.10 -4.99 13.86
CA VAL A 110 1.45 -5.74 14.93
C VAL A 110 0.53 -6.81 14.33
N LEU A 111 -0.22 -6.45 13.31
CA LEU A 111 -1.14 -7.33 12.61
C LEU A 111 -0.41 -8.23 11.59
N PHE A 112 0.34 -7.63 10.67
CA PHE A 112 1.04 -8.34 9.60
C PHE A 112 2.40 -8.85 10.06
N ARG A 113 2.39 -10.05 10.61
CA ARG A 113 3.59 -10.78 11.03
C ARG A 113 3.43 -12.27 10.75
N PRO A 114 4.52 -13.01 10.54
CA PRO A 114 4.45 -14.46 10.40
C PRO A 114 3.80 -15.12 11.62
N GLN A 115 2.92 -16.07 11.37
CA GLN A 115 2.19 -16.85 12.35
C GLN A 115 2.68 -18.31 12.43
N GLY A 116 3.68 -18.66 11.60
CA GLY A 116 4.22 -20.02 11.49
C GLY A 116 3.34 -20.94 10.66
N ILE A 117 2.54 -20.40 9.75
CA ILE A 117 1.64 -21.18 8.90
C ILE A 117 2.45 -21.74 7.72
N PRO A 118 2.41 -23.05 7.47
CA PRO A 118 3.08 -23.65 6.32
C PRO A 118 2.58 -23.06 5.00
N ARG A 119 3.50 -22.78 4.09
CA ARG A 119 3.18 -22.32 2.74
C ARG A 119 2.48 -23.41 1.96
N GLY A 120 1.33 -23.09 1.40
CA GLY A 120 0.54 -23.93 0.51
C GLY A 120 0.86 -23.68 -0.97
N LYS A 121 -0.05 -24.11 -1.83
CA LYS A 121 0.09 -24.01 -3.29
C LYS A 121 -0.79 -22.95 -3.94
N ASP A 122 -1.59 -22.22 -3.14
CA ASP A 122 -2.56 -21.28 -3.66
C ASP A 122 -1.89 -20.00 -4.21
N ILE A 123 -2.24 -19.65 -5.43
CA ILE A 123 -1.97 -18.32 -6.00
C ILE A 123 -3.13 -17.43 -5.63
N VAL A 124 -2.89 -16.35 -4.90
CA VAL A 124 -3.92 -15.54 -4.26
C VAL A 124 -3.93 -14.12 -4.80
N PHE A 125 -5.13 -13.60 -5.04
CA PHE A 125 -5.35 -12.18 -5.24
C PHE A 125 -6.40 -11.66 -4.26
N VAL A 126 -6.10 -10.55 -3.59
CA VAL A 126 -7.04 -9.87 -2.69
C VAL A 126 -7.29 -8.45 -3.17
N GLY A 127 -8.52 -8.13 -3.51
CA GLY A 127 -8.92 -6.78 -3.91
C GLY A 127 -10.09 -6.76 -4.88
N THR A 128 -10.68 -5.58 -5.08
CA THR A 128 -11.75 -5.34 -6.05
C THR A 128 -11.26 -5.41 -7.49
N ALA A 129 -12.13 -5.77 -8.42
CA ALA A 129 -11.86 -5.67 -9.85
C ALA A 129 -11.70 -4.22 -10.34
N ARG A 130 -12.13 -3.21 -9.57
CA ARG A 130 -12.08 -1.78 -9.94
C ARG A 130 -12.87 -1.44 -11.21
N GLY A 131 -13.84 -2.29 -11.58
CA GLY A 131 -14.65 -2.11 -12.80
C GLY A 131 -13.94 -2.47 -14.11
N ILE A 132 -12.73 -3.03 -14.06
CA ILE A 132 -11.91 -3.42 -15.23
C ILE A 132 -11.46 -4.87 -15.14
N ALA A 133 -11.16 -5.46 -16.29
CA ALA A 133 -10.49 -6.76 -16.38
C ALA A 133 -9.00 -6.60 -16.03
N ARG A 134 -8.63 -6.76 -14.76
CA ARG A 134 -7.23 -6.60 -14.31
C ARG A 134 -6.34 -7.70 -14.90
N PRO A 135 -5.34 -7.36 -15.73
CA PRO A 135 -4.53 -8.36 -16.43
C PRO A 135 -3.78 -9.30 -15.49
N SER A 136 -3.39 -8.83 -14.31
CA SER A 136 -2.72 -9.63 -13.26
C SER A 136 -3.54 -10.84 -12.78
N VAL A 137 -4.86 -10.82 -12.97
CA VAL A 137 -5.78 -11.88 -12.54
C VAL A 137 -6.39 -12.58 -13.75
N VAL A 138 -6.88 -11.81 -14.72
CA VAL A 138 -7.66 -12.35 -15.84
C VAL A 138 -6.77 -13.18 -16.77
N ALA A 139 -5.60 -12.66 -17.15
CA ALA A 139 -4.72 -13.37 -18.10
C ALA A 139 -4.18 -14.71 -17.56
N PRO A 140 -3.73 -14.85 -16.29
CA PRO A 140 -3.40 -16.16 -15.73
C PRO A 140 -4.57 -17.15 -15.74
N ILE A 141 -5.77 -16.72 -15.37
CA ILE A 141 -6.96 -17.57 -15.37
C ILE A 141 -7.31 -18.05 -16.78
N GLU A 142 -7.29 -17.17 -17.78
CA GLU A 142 -7.50 -17.51 -19.18
C GLU A 142 -6.42 -18.49 -19.72
N ALA A 143 -5.21 -18.36 -19.20
CA ALA A 143 -4.12 -19.30 -19.49
C ALA A 143 -4.20 -20.63 -18.71
N GLY A 144 -5.25 -20.86 -17.91
CA GLY A 144 -5.48 -22.10 -17.17
C GLY A 144 -4.76 -22.18 -15.82
N VAL A 145 -4.25 -21.06 -15.30
CA VAL A 145 -3.68 -21.00 -13.95
C VAL A 145 -4.81 -20.89 -12.92
N ASP A 146 -4.73 -21.65 -11.83
CA ASP A 146 -5.71 -21.60 -10.75
C ASP A 146 -5.39 -20.46 -9.78
N VAL A 147 -6.17 -19.39 -9.85
CA VAL A 147 -6.02 -18.19 -9.00
C VAL A 147 -7.19 -18.08 -8.05
N THR A 148 -6.94 -18.03 -6.77
CA THR A 148 -7.96 -17.79 -5.74
C THR A 148 -8.16 -16.30 -5.49
N VAL A 149 -9.35 -15.79 -5.77
CA VAL A 149 -9.67 -14.36 -5.68
C VAL A 149 -10.59 -14.05 -4.51
N TYR A 150 -10.20 -13.06 -3.70
CA TYR A 150 -11.01 -12.45 -2.66
C TYR A 150 -11.29 -10.99 -2.99
N GLY A 151 -12.55 -10.63 -3.18
CA GLY A 151 -12.95 -9.25 -3.46
C GLY A 151 -14.25 -9.15 -4.26
N PRO A 152 -14.85 -7.96 -4.30
CA PRO A 152 -16.07 -7.72 -5.03
C PRO A 152 -15.83 -7.47 -6.53
N ASP A 153 -16.91 -7.46 -7.30
CA ASP A 153 -17.02 -7.03 -8.71
C ASP A 153 -16.32 -7.91 -9.75
N TRP A 154 -15.86 -9.11 -9.37
CA TRP A 154 -15.12 -10.00 -10.26
C TRP A 154 -15.99 -10.84 -11.19
N ARG A 155 -17.27 -11.07 -10.86
CA ARG A 155 -18.17 -12.00 -11.61
C ARG A 155 -18.33 -11.66 -13.10
N ARG A 156 -18.11 -10.41 -13.50
CA ARG A 156 -18.16 -9.99 -14.91
C ARG A 156 -16.87 -10.23 -15.68
N PHE A 157 -15.78 -10.59 -15.01
CA PHE A 157 -14.44 -10.72 -15.61
C PHE A 157 -13.87 -12.14 -15.53
N ILE A 158 -14.27 -12.93 -14.51
CA ILE A 158 -13.75 -14.28 -14.31
C ILE A 158 -14.88 -15.24 -13.90
N PRO A 159 -14.75 -16.55 -14.22
CA PRO A 159 -15.68 -17.56 -13.75
C PRO A 159 -15.78 -17.63 -12.22
N GLY A 160 -17.00 -17.85 -11.72
CA GLY A 160 -17.28 -17.81 -10.27
C GLY A 160 -16.48 -18.81 -9.43
N ARG A 161 -15.97 -19.91 -10.01
CA ARG A 161 -15.14 -20.90 -9.31
C ARG A 161 -13.83 -20.35 -8.78
N PHE A 162 -13.30 -19.27 -9.38
CA PHE A 162 -12.07 -18.60 -8.94
C PHE A 162 -12.33 -17.56 -7.83
N ILE A 163 -13.61 -17.18 -7.61
CA ILE A 163 -14.00 -16.20 -6.60
C ILE A 163 -14.30 -16.93 -5.30
N ARG A 164 -13.36 -16.89 -4.37
CA ARG A 164 -13.51 -17.56 -3.06
C ARG A 164 -14.52 -16.86 -2.18
N ALA A 165 -14.49 -15.51 -2.15
CA ALA A 165 -15.42 -14.67 -1.41
C ALA A 165 -15.44 -13.24 -1.96
N SER A 166 -16.48 -12.47 -1.63
CA SER A 166 -16.58 -11.04 -1.95
C SER A 166 -15.65 -10.15 -1.10
N GLY A 167 -14.88 -10.72 -0.21
CA GLY A 167 -13.89 -10.08 0.65
C GLY A 167 -13.29 -11.08 1.63
N ILE A 168 -12.32 -10.63 2.37
CA ILE A 168 -11.69 -11.33 3.50
C ILE A 168 -11.54 -10.33 4.64
N SER A 169 -11.69 -10.77 5.90
CA SER A 169 -11.51 -9.87 7.04
C SER A 169 -10.06 -9.39 7.13
N HIS A 170 -9.87 -8.16 7.59
CA HIS A 170 -8.52 -7.61 7.74
C HIS A 170 -7.65 -8.43 8.69
N SER A 171 -8.25 -9.01 9.73
CA SER A 171 -7.59 -9.91 10.69
C SER A 171 -7.15 -11.25 10.09
N ASP A 172 -7.78 -11.72 9.02
CA ASP A 172 -7.46 -13.00 8.39
C ASP A 172 -6.41 -12.87 7.26
N LEU A 173 -6.14 -11.63 6.83
CA LEU A 173 -5.17 -11.35 5.76
C LEU A 173 -3.76 -11.89 6.06
N PRO A 174 -3.18 -11.71 7.26
CA PRO A 174 -1.83 -12.19 7.54
C PRO A 174 -1.68 -13.70 7.34
N ALA A 175 -2.60 -14.47 7.89
CA ALA A 175 -2.62 -15.93 7.73
C ALA A 175 -2.75 -16.34 6.26
N ARG A 176 -3.60 -15.62 5.51
CA ARG A 176 -3.80 -15.89 4.08
C ARG A 176 -2.59 -15.53 3.23
N TYR A 177 -1.92 -14.43 3.55
CA TYR A 177 -0.70 -14.02 2.85
C TYR A 177 0.48 -14.95 3.14
N GLU A 178 0.66 -15.35 4.39
CA GLU A 178 1.72 -16.27 4.78
C GLU A 178 1.55 -17.66 4.14
N SER A 179 0.32 -18.19 4.14
CA SER A 179 0.01 -19.52 3.61
C SER A 179 -0.06 -19.62 2.07
N ALA A 180 -0.12 -18.52 1.35
CA ALA A 180 -0.16 -18.52 -0.10
C ALA A 180 1.19 -18.95 -0.70
N ALA A 181 1.19 -19.70 -1.80
CA ALA A 181 2.40 -19.91 -2.60
C ALA A 181 2.95 -18.57 -3.08
N VAL A 182 2.06 -17.71 -3.56
CA VAL A 182 2.35 -16.33 -3.95
C VAL A 182 1.08 -15.48 -3.93
N VAL A 183 1.22 -14.19 -3.64
CA VAL A 183 0.16 -13.19 -3.73
C VAL A 183 0.40 -12.32 -4.97
N LEU A 184 -0.61 -12.21 -5.82
CA LEU A 184 -0.56 -11.33 -6.99
C LEU A 184 -0.88 -9.89 -6.58
N ASN A 185 -0.15 -8.97 -7.17
CA ASN A 185 -0.34 -7.54 -7.01
C ASN A 185 -0.31 -6.84 -8.37
N ASP A 186 -0.98 -5.72 -8.47
CA ASP A 186 -0.84 -4.76 -9.55
C ASP A 186 -1.17 -3.35 -9.06
N HIS A 187 -0.77 -2.36 -9.81
CA HIS A 187 -0.95 -0.94 -9.49
C HIS A 187 -1.97 -0.28 -10.43
N TRP A 188 -2.44 0.90 -10.06
CA TRP A 188 -3.04 1.82 -11.01
C TRP A 188 -1.96 2.29 -11.99
N PRO A 189 -2.29 2.53 -13.28
CA PRO A 189 -1.29 2.92 -14.28
C PRO A 189 -0.46 4.15 -13.87
N ALA A 190 -1.09 5.15 -13.26
CA ALA A 190 -0.39 6.34 -12.77
C ALA A 190 0.56 6.00 -11.61
N MET A 191 0.16 5.12 -10.69
CA MET A 191 1.02 4.67 -9.60
C MET A 191 2.22 3.86 -10.11
N GLN A 192 1.97 2.93 -11.05
CA GLN A 192 3.02 2.14 -11.70
C GLN A 192 4.07 3.04 -12.34
N LYS A 193 3.61 3.96 -13.20
CA LYS A 193 4.47 4.90 -13.94
C LYS A 193 5.30 5.80 -13.02
N GLU A 194 4.75 6.20 -11.89
CA GLU A 194 5.33 7.20 -11.01
C GLU A 194 6.01 6.61 -9.76
N GLY A 195 6.20 5.29 -9.70
CA GLY A 195 6.97 4.64 -8.63
C GLY A 195 6.25 4.57 -7.28
N PHE A 196 4.90 4.55 -7.27
CA PHE A 196 4.10 4.39 -6.05
C PHE A 196 3.86 2.93 -5.75
N ILE A 197 4.57 2.39 -4.79
CA ILE A 197 4.44 1.00 -4.34
C ILE A 197 3.15 0.84 -3.54
N SER A 198 2.35 -0.17 -3.89
CA SER A 198 1.08 -0.44 -3.20
C SER A 198 1.29 -0.98 -1.78
N ASN A 199 0.42 -0.59 -0.86
CA ASN A 199 0.40 -1.06 0.52
C ASN A 199 0.37 -2.60 0.64
N ARG A 200 -0.30 -3.30 -0.29
CA ARG A 200 -0.35 -4.78 -0.28
C ARG A 200 1.03 -5.42 -0.28
N ALA A 201 2.01 -4.87 -1.00
CA ALA A 201 3.36 -5.43 -1.03
C ALA A 201 3.98 -5.42 0.38
N TYR A 202 3.80 -4.33 1.13
CA TYR A 202 4.28 -4.23 2.51
C TYR A 202 3.58 -5.24 3.42
N ASP A 203 2.25 -5.34 3.35
CA ASP A 203 1.46 -6.24 4.19
C ASP A 203 1.82 -7.71 3.94
N VAL A 204 1.93 -8.10 2.66
CA VAL A 204 2.27 -9.49 2.29
C VAL A 204 3.66 -9.85 2.76
N VAL A 205 4.66 -8.99 2.51
CA VAL A 205 6.05 -9.27 2.90
C VAL A 205 6.22 -9.24 4.42
N ALA A 206 5.56 -8.32 5.11
CA ALA A 206 5.54 -8.28 6.58
C ALA A 206 4.97 -9.55 7.19
N ALA A 207 3.94 -10.14 6.58
CA ALA A 207 3.34 -11.42 6.99
C ALA A 207 4.19 -12.65 6.58
N GLY A 208 5.37 -12.48 5.98
CA GLY A 208 6.22 -13.59 5.53
C GLY A 208 5.80 -14.17 4.17
N GLY A 209 4.92 -13.49 3.44
CA GLY A 209 4.44 -13.90 2.13
C GLY A 209 5.40 -13.55 0.98
N ARG A 210 5.07 -14.02 -0.21
CA ARG A 210 5.74 -13.77 -1.49
C ARG A 210 4.81 -12.99 -2.42
N VAL A 211 5.36 -12.09 -3.22
CA VAL A 211 4.57 -11.25 -4.15
C VAL A 211 5.08 -11.40 -5.58
N ILE A 212 4.17 -11.51 -6.54
CA ILE A 212 4.43 -11.22 -7.94
C ILE A 212 3.60 -10.01 -8.33
N SER A 213 4.24 -8.97 -8.87
CA SER A 213 3.64 -7.68 -9.18
C SER A 213 4.06 -7.18 -10.55
N ASP A 214 3.25 -6.32 -11.15
CA ASP A 214 3.72 -5.46 -12.24
C ASP A 214 4.92 -4.62 -11.79
N THR A 215 5.81 -4.30 -12.74
CA THR A 215 7.03 -3.55 -12.45
C THR A 215 6.72 -2.12 -12.04
N VAL A 216 7.26 -1.72 -10.91
CA VAL A 216 7.27 -0.36 -10.37
C VAL A 216 8.69 -0.02 -9.96
N GLU A 217 9.16 1.19 -10.25
CA GLU A 217 10.52 1.64 -9.93
C GLU A 217 10.81 1.49 -8.42
N GLY A 218 11.87 0.78 -8.08
CA GLY A 218 12.32 0.53 -6.70
C GLY A 218 11.60 -0.61 -5.97
N LEU A 219 10.56 -1.23 -6.56
CA LEU A 219 9.74 -2.24 -5.88
C LEU A 219 10.55 -3.49 -5.52
N GLN A 220 11.28 -4.06 -6.47
CA GLN A 220 12.02 -5.31 -6.26
C GLN A 220 13.21 -5.10 -5.32
N GLU A 221 13.92 -3.99 -5.48
CA GLU A 221 15.06 -3.62 -4.65
C GLU A 221 14.64 -3.38 -3.19
N HIS A 222 13.52 -2.71 -3.00
CA HIS A 222 12.99 -2.40 -1.66
C HIS A 222 12.69 -3.68 -0.86
N PHE A 223 12.18 -4.72 -1.50
CA PHE A 223 11.78 -5.96 -0.82
C PHE A 223 12.77 -7.12 -0.96
N GLY A 224 14.00 -6.88 -1.46
CA GLY A 224 15.11 -7.82 -1.36
C GLY A 224 14.82 -9.23 -1.91
N GLY A 225 14.01 -9.34 -2.96
CA GLY A 225 13.63 -10.58 -3.61
C GLY A 225 12.36 -11.27 -3.05
N ALA A 226 11.74 -10.76 -1.99
CA ALA A 226 10.41 -11.22 -1.55
C ALA A 226 9.29 -10.78 -2.52
N VAL A 227 9.58 -9.80 -3.38
CA VAL A 227 8.76 -9.38 -4.50
C VAL A 227 9.49 -9.69 -5.81
N ARG A 228 8.78 -10.30 -6.74
CA ARG A 228 9.18 -10.48 -8.14
C ARG A 228 8.31 -9.63 -9.03
N THR A 229 8.88 -9.07 -10.06
CA THR A 229 8.17 -8.18 -11.00
C THR A 229 8.07 -8.80 -12.38
N TYR A 230 7.04 -8.41 -13.12
CA TYR A 230 6.85 -8.76 -14.53
C TYR A 230 6.52 -7.51 -15.36
N ASP A 231 6.95 -7.51 -16.61
CA ASP A 231 6.68 -6.44 -17.59
C ASP A 231 5.58 -6.81 -18.59
N SER A 232 5.21 -8.10 -18.65
CA SER A 232 4.16 -8.58 -19.54
C SER A 232 3.33 -9.69 -18.90
N THR A 233 2.08 -9.83 -19.36
CA THR A 233 1.21 -10.95 -18.95
C THR A 233 1.79 -12.32 -19.34
N SER A 234 2.54 -12.40 -20.44
CA SER A 234 3.22 -13.62 -20.87
C SER A 234 4.29 -14.04 -19.86
N GLU A 235 5.06 -13.07 -19.37
CA GLU A 235 6.09 -13.31 -18.34
C GLU A 235 5.42 -13.73 -17.01
N LEU A 236 4.37 -13.03 -16.57
CA LEU A 236 3.58 -13.41 -15.39
C LEU A 236 3.10 -14.87 -15.49
N ILE A 237 2.50 -15.26 -16.62
CA ILE A 237 2.02 -16.62 -16.85
C ILE A 237 3.17 -17.63 -16.81
N GLY A 238 4.32 -17.29 -17.40
CA GLY A 238 5.54 -18.09 -17.34
C GLY A 238 6.01 -18.33 -15.90
N MET A 239 6.08 -17.29 -15.10
CA MET A 239 6.43 -17.38 -13.67
C MET A 239 5.46 -18.27 -12.90
N LEU A 240 4.15 -18.13 -13.13
CA LEU A 240 3.11 -18.87 -12.40
C LEU A 240 3.01 -20.35 -12.81
N ARG A 241 3.51 -20.72 -13.96
CA ARG A 241 3.60 -22.12 -14.44
C ARG A 241 4.90 -22.81 -14.07
N GLY A 242 5.93 -22.03 -13.73
CA GLY A 242 7.21 -22.52 -13.26
C GLY A 242 7.18 -22.97 -11.80
N ASP A 243 8.34 -23.40 -11.31
CA ASP A 243 8.49 -23.65 -9.89
C ASP A 243 8.64 -22.31 -9.13
N LEU A 244 7.64 -22.00 -8.31
CA LEU A 244 7.64 -20.76 -7.53
C LEU A 244 8.76 -20.76 -6.48
N ASP A 245 9.24 -21.92 -6.02
CA ASP A 245 10.32 -21.97 -5.03
C ASP A 245 11.68 -21.57 -5.63
N ASP A 246 11.87 -21.78 -6.93
CA ASP A 246 13.06 -21.32 -7.65
C ASP A 246 13.08 -19.80 -7.89
N LEU A 247 11.90 -19.15 -7.88
CA LEU A 247 11.79 -17.71 -8.11
C LEU A 247 12.15 -16.87 -6.88
N PHE A 248 11.99 -17.43 -5.70
CA PHE A 248 12.10 -16.66 -4.44
C PHE A 248 13.30 -17.12 -3.62
N PRO A 249 13.85 -16.24 -2.77
CA PRO A 249 14.94 -16.59 -1.85
C PRO A 249 14.55 -17.67 -0.84
N SER A 250 15.55 -18.22 -0.15
CA SER A 250 15.31 -19.15 0.96
C SER A 250 14.44 -18.54 2.06
N TYR A 251 13.84 -19.41 2.87
CA TYR A 251 13.00 -19.00 3.99
C TYR A 251 13.71 -18.00 4.93
N GLU A 252 14.97 -18.23 5.28
CA GLU A 252 15.74 -17.36 6.18
C GLU A 252 15.91 -15.96 5.61
N LYS A 253 16.11 -15.83 4.29
CA LYS A 253 16.20 -14.54 3.61
C LYS A 253 14.85 -13.83 3.57
N LEU A 254 13.76 -14.55 3.29
CA LEU A 254 12.40 -14.00 3.32
C LEU A 254 12.02 -13.53 4.72
N ASP A 255 12.36 -14.29 5.76
CA ASP A 255 12.13 -13.91 7.15
C ASP A 255 12.95 -12.68 7.57
N ALA A 256 14.19 -12.57 7.12
CA ALA A 256 15.00 -11.37 7.33
C ALA A 256 14.38 -10.13 6.68
N VAL A 257 13.87 -10.25 5.44
CA VAL A 257 13.16 -9.16 4.77
C VAL A 257 11.87 -8.79 5.50
N SER A 258 11.08 -9.79 5.92
CA SER A 258 9.87 -9.57 6.71
C SER A 258 10.15 -8.80 8.00
N ARG A 259 11.21 -9.18 8.74
CA ARG A 259 11.63 -8.44 9.96
C ARG A 259 12.01 -7.00 9.67
N ARG A 260 12.82 -6.76 8.61
CA ARG A 260 13.21 -5.41 8.20
C ARG A 260 11.98 -4.56 7.85
N VAL A 261 11.07 -5.08 7.03
CA VAL A 261 9.83 -4.36 6.64
C VAL A 261 9.00 -3.99 7.87
N ARG A 262 8.84 -4.91 8.83
CA ARG A 262 8.10 -4.63 10.07
C ARG A 262 8.78 -3.59 10.97
N MET A 263 10.10 -3.49 10.93
CA MET A 263 10.85 -2.50 11.71
C MET A 263 10.89 -1.12 11.03
N GLU A 264 11.22 -1.09 9.75
CA GLU A 264 11.53 0.14 9.01
C GLU A 264 10.34 0.70 8.25
N ASP A 265 9.41 -0.17 7.82
CA ASP A 265 8.25 0.18 7.01
C ASP A 265 6.93 -0.04 7.77
N SER A 266 6.90 0.26 9.06
CA SER A 266 5.71 0.18 9.90
C SER A 266 4.98 1.51 10.04
N PHE A 267 3.71 1.46 10.46
CA PHE A 267 3.00 2.68 10.87
C PHE A 267 3.70 3.41 12.01
N ASP A 268 4.36 2.69 12.93
CA ASP A 268 5.12 3.32 14.02
C ASP A 268 6.29 4.14 13.47
N ALA A 269 7.04 3.60 12.50
CA ALA A 269 8.13 4.34 11.86
C ALA A 269 7.61 5.57 11.09
N ARG A 270 6.47 5.47 10.40
CA ARG A 270 5.88 6.62 9.68
C ARG A 270 5.28 7.65 10.63
N ALA A 271 4.63 7.21 11.72
CA ALA A 271 4.07 8.09 12.75
C ALA A 271 5.16 8.97 13.37
N GLN A 272 6.34 8.40 13.66
CA GLN A 272 7.46 9.18 14.20
C GLN A 272 7.90 10.29 13.22
N VAL A 273 8.09 9.96 11.95
CA VAL A 273 8.47 10.96 10.91
C VAL A 273 7.43 12.07 10.79
N LEU A 274 6.15 11.71 10.79
CA LEU A 274 5.06 12.68 10.68
C LEU A 274 4.95 13.56 11.92
N LEU A 275 5.13 12.98 13.11
CA LEU A 275 5.13 13.73 14.38
C LEU A 275 6.31 14.71 14.42
N ASP A 276 7.52 14.27 14.07
CA ASP A 276 8.71 15.14 14.02
C ASP A 276 8.51 16.32 13.05
N ALA A 277 7.87 16.06 11.91
CA ALA A 277 7.51 17.11 10.96
C ALA A 277 6.45 18.06 11.52
N ALA A 278 5.47 17.54 12.26
CA ALA A 278 4.41 18.33 12.88
C ALA A 278 4.95 19.27 13.96
N ILE A 279 5.89 18.83 14.79
CA ILE A 279 6.49 19.67 15.85
C ILE A 279 7.69 20.50 15.37
N GLY A 280 8.10 20.35 14.10
CA GLY A 280 9.17 21.15 13.51
C GLY A 280 10.58 20.69 13.83
N THR A 281 10.78 19.46 14.29
CA THR A 281 12.11 18.88 14.60
C THR A 281 12.85 18.35 13.38
N LEU A 282 12.18 18.12 12.24
CA LEU A 282 12.85 17.82 10.98
C LEU A 282 13.57 19.07 10.46
N ALA A 283 14.87 18.96 10.22
CA ALA A 283 15.68 20.02 9.62
C ALA A 283 15.02 20.53 8.31
N ARG A 284 15.09 21.85 8.11
CA ARG A 284 14.58 22.53 6.92
C ARG A 284 15.33 22.11 5.67
#